data_d6bd84822550efc84ee201fc91c94d56
#
_entry.id   d6bd84822550efc84ee201fc91c94d56
#
_cell.length_a   1.000
_cell.length_b   1.000
_cell.length_c   1.000
_cell.angle_alpha   90.00
_cell.angle_beta   90.00
_cell.angle_gamma   90.00
#
_symmetry.space_group_name_H-M   'P 1'
#
loop_
_entity.id
_entity.type
_entity.pdbx_description
1 polymer ?
#
loop_
_entity_poly.entity_id
_entity_poly.type
_entity_poly.pdbx_seq_one_letter_code
_entity_poly.pdbx_strand_id
1 'polypeptide(L)'
;MEVIVVLGSPNFPDGTLGPIALDRLQGCLSIFNPQKHKILCTGGFGNHFNTSPIAHANYLKDILIQKGVPSTAFLPLALSSNTVEDAVMSKSIMKETKFKDLIIITSEYHVARVKFIFTEILKDFNLNFKSVAHHSIDDVLEPLIQHEKVAMDQLISNGLYY
;
A
#
# COMPACT_ATOMS: atom_id res chain seq x y z
N MET A 1 -17.20 -7.53 6.84
CA MET A 1 -16.39 -7.44 5.59
C MET A 1 -15.23 -6.51 5.87
N GLU A 2 -14.02 -6.95 5.54
CA GLU A 2 -12.78 -6.22 5.75
C GLU A 2 -12.27 -5.64 4.43
N VAL A 3 -11.48 -4.57 4.50
CA VAL A 3 -10.85 -3.98 3.31
C VAL A 3 -9.35 -4.26 3.37
N ILE A 4 -8.83 -4.96 2.36
CA ILE A 4 -7.41 -5.15 2.16
C ILE A 4 -6.87 -3.92 1.44
N VAL A 5 -6.00 -3.15 2.10
CA VAL A 5 -5.30 -2.01 1.51
C VAL A 5 -3.93 -2.48 1.07
N VAL A 6 -3.68 -2.50 -0.25
CA VAL A 6 -2.40 -2.88 -0.82
C VAL A 6 -1.60 -1.62 -1.10
N LEU A 7 -0.54 -1.39 -0.32
CA LEU A 7 0.30 -0.22 -0.50
C LEU A 7 1.19 -0.34 -1.74
N GLY A 8 1.26 0.74 -2.50
CA GLY A 8 2.12 0.84 -3.67
C GLY A 8 3.61 0.87 -3.32
N SER A 9 4.44 0.60 -4.31
CA SER A 9 5.89 0.75 -4.29
C SER A 9 6.36 1.24 -5.66
N PRO A 10 7.58 1.79 -5.81
CA PRO A 10 8.05 2.27 -7.10
C PRO A 10 7.94 1.21 -8.20
N ASN A 11 7.47 1.61 -9.38
CA ASN A 11 7.48 0.79 -10.59
C ASN A 11 8.48 1.33 -11.62
N PHE A 12 8.78 0.53 -12.64
CA PHE A 12 9.63 0.95 -13.75
C PHE A 12 8.91 1.99 -14.63
N PRO A 13 9.67 2.82 -15.40
CA PRO A 13 9.08 3.86 -16.26
C PRO A 13 8.11 3.35 -17.32
N ASP A 14 8.21 2.09 -17.72
CA ASP A 14 7.26 1.43 -18.63
C ASP A 14 6.00 0.90 -17.94
N GLY A 15 5.88 1.08 -16.63
CA GLY A 15 4.77 0.58 -15.81
C GLY A 15 4.95 -0.84 -15.28
N THR A 16 6.04 -1.53 -15.62
CA THR A 16 6.34 -2.88 -15.08
C THR A 16 6.51 -2.80 -13.55
N LEU A 17 5.83 -3.69 -12.84
CA LEU A 17 5.94 -3.77 -11.38
C LEU A 17 7.24 -4.46 -10.97
N GLY A 18 7.89 -3.90 -9.95
CA GLY A 18 9.08 -4.50 -9.34
C GLY A 18 8.74 -5.64 -8.37
N PRO A 19 9.76 -6.36 -7.88
CA PRO A 19 9.59 -7.50 -6.97
C PRO A 19 8.83 -7.16 -5.69
N ILE A 20 9.04 -5.95 -5.13
CA ILE A 20 8.37 -5.49 -3.91
C ILE A 20 6.85 -5.41 -4.13
N ALA A 21 6.40 -4.81 -5.23
CA ALA A 21 4.98 -4.74 -5.57
C ALA A 21 4.39 -6.15 -5.78
N LEU A 22 5.10 -7.02 -6.49
CA LEU A 22 4.65 -8.38 -6.74
C LEU A 22 4.50 -9.20 -5.45
N ASP A 23 5.43 -9.06 -4.50
CA ASP A 23 5.33 -9.72 -3.20
C ASP A 23 4.15 -9.21 -2.38
N ARG A 24 3.86 -7.90 -2.41
CA ARG A 24 2.66 -7.33 -1.78
C ARG A 24 1.37 -7.86 -2.42
N LEU A 25 1.33 -7.98 -3.74
CA LEU A 25 0.21 -8.59 -4.45
C LEU A 25 0.02 -10.06 -4.06
N GLN A 26 1.11 -10.81 -3.95
CA GLN A 26 1.06 -12.20 -3.49
C GLN A 26 0.55 -12.28 -2.04
N GLY A 27 0.95 -11.35 -1.19
CA GLY A 27 0.43 -11.21 0.17
C GLY A 27 -1.07 -10.96 0.20
N CYS A 28 -1.58 -10.12 -0.71
CA CYS A 28 -3.01 -9.89 -0.89
C CYS A 28 -3.73 -11.16 -1.33
N LEU A 29 -3.25 -11.82 -2.37
CA LEU A 29 -3.86 -13.03 -2.92
C LEU A 29 -3.93 -14.16 -1.89
N SER A 30 -2.92 -14.27 -1.00
CA SER A 30 -2.86 -15.32 0.01
C SER A 30 -3.97 -15.23 1.06
N ILE A 31 -4.58 -14.07 1.24
CA ILE A 31 -5.66 -13.86 2.24
C ILE A 31 -7.00 -13.50 1.61
N PHE A 32 -7.02 -13.14 0.32
CA PHE A 32 -8.21 -12.65 -0.33
C PHE A 32 -9.32 -13.72 -0.38
N ASN A 33 -10.51 -13.32 0.04
CA ASN A 33 -11.74 -14.09 -0.08
C ASN A 33 -12.86 -13.16 -0.58
N PRO A 34 -13.47 -13.42 -1.74
CA PRO A 34 -14.45 -12.51 -2.35
C PRO A 34 -15.72 -12.32 -1.52
N GLN A 35 -16.02 -13.23 -0.59
CA GLN A 35 -17.16 -13.13 0.31
C GLN A 35 -16.87 -12.30 1.57
N LYS A 36 -15.60 -12.06 1.87
CA LYS A 36 -15.16 -11.40 3.11
C LYS A 36 -14.42 -10.09 2.88
N HIS A 37 -13.85 -9.89 1.69
CA HIS A 37 -12.92 -8.78 1.46
C HIS A 37 -13.32 -7.90 0.29
N LYS A 38 -13.05 -6.61 0.45
CA LYS A 38 -12.85 -5.65 -0.65
C LYS A 38 -11.37 -5.29 -0.71
N ILE A 39 -10.93 -4.73 -1.83
CA ILE A 39 -9.53 -4.34 -2.04
C ILE A 39 -9.46 -2.86 -2.38
N LEU A 40 -8.53 -2.16 -1.76
CA LEU A 40 -8.15 -0.79 -2.05
C LEU A 40 -6.67 -0.80 -2.42
N CYS A 41 -6.34 -0.40 -3.65
CA CYS A 41 -4.95 -0.26 -4.10
C CYS A 41 -4.53 1.21 -4.00
N THR A 42 -3.29 1.46 -3.55
CA THR A 42 -2.73 2.80 -3.46
C THR A 42 -1.60 3.01 -4.46
N GLY A 43 -1.32 4.26 -4.78
CA GLY A 43 -0.23 4.68 -5.64
C GLY A 43 -0.69 5.37 -6.92
N GLY A 44 -0.32 6.63 -7.08
CA GLY A 44 -0.53 7.46 -8.27
C GLY A 44 0.76 7.61 -9.06
N PHE A 45 1.31 8.82 -9.00
CA PHE A 45 2.47 9.26 -9.78
C PHE A 45 3.51 9.94 -8.88
N GLY A 46 4.75 10.04 -9.35
CA GLY A 46 5.83 10.74 -8.67
C GLY A 46 7.18 10.47 -9.33
N ASN A 47 8.12 11.43 -9.27
CA ASN A 47 9.42 11.37 -9.98
C ASN A 47 10.26 10.15 -9.56
N HIS A 48 10.18 9.74 -8.29
CA HIS A 48 10.91 8.58 -7.75
C HIS A 48 9.99 7.39 -7.44
N PHE A 49 8.77 7.42 -7.97
CA PHE A 49 7.76 6.43 -7.68
C PHE A 49 7.17 5.81 -8.96
N ASN A 50 6.46 6.61 -9.74
CA ASN A 50 5.83 6.17 -10.98
C ASN A 50 5.83 7.32 -11.99
N THR A 51 6.66 7.20 -13.02
CA THR A 51 6.75 8.16 -14.14
C THR A 51 6.04 7.65 -15.40
N SER A 52 5.39 6.51 -15.34
CA SER A 52 4.60 5.95 -16.44
C SER A 52 3.28 6.72 -16.62
N PRO A 53 2.58 6.56 -17.77
CA PRO A 53 1.35 7.31 -18.04
C PRO A 53 0.12 6.82 -17.26
N ILE A 54 0.21 5.68 -16.59
CA ILE A 54 -0.91 5.05 -15.84
C ILE A 54 -0.56 5.04 -14.35
N ALA A 55 -1.53 5.35 -13.49
CA ALA A 55 -1.31 5.35 -12.05
C ALA A 55 -0.91 3.96 -11.53
N HIS A 56 0.00 3.91 -10.56
CA HIS A 56 0.53 2.66 -10.01
C HIS A 56 -0.59 1.72 -9.50
N ALA A 57 -1.58 2.26 -8.81
CA ALA A 57 -2.72 1.47 -8.30
C ALA A 57 -3.51 0.76 -9.40
N ASN A 58 -3.54 1.28 -10.62
CA ASN A 58 -4.15 0.61 -11.77
C ASN A 58 -3.38 -0.66 -12.13
N TYR A 59 -2.06 -0.61 -12.17
CA TYR A 59 -1.23 -1.78 -12.45
C TYR A 59 -1.43 -2.87 -11.39
N LEU A 60 -1.51 -2.49 -10.10
CA LEU A 60 -1.80 -3.44 -9.02
C LEU A 60 -3.16 -4.11 -9.24
N LYS A 61 -4.18 -3.31 -9.50
CA LYS A 61 -5.54 -3.80 -9.75
C LYS A 61 -5.60 -4.74 -10.96
N ASP A 62 -4.96 -4.36 -12.06
CA ASP A 62 -4.99 -5.15 -13.31
C ASP A 62 -4.35 -6.53 -13.11
N ILE A 63 -3.22 -6.60 -12.40
CA ILE A 63 -2.60 -7.89 -12.08
C ILE A 63 -3.47 -8.73 -11.15
N LEU A 64 -4.09 -8.14 -10.14
CA LEU A 64 -5.01 -8.87 -9.27
C LEU A 64 -6.21 -9.44 -10.04
N ILE A 65 -6.77 -8.68 -10.98
CA ILE A 65 -7.85 -9.15 -11.85
C ILE A 65 -7.36 -10.31 -12.72
N GLN A 66 -6.19 -10.22 -13.34
CA GLN A 66 -5.58 -11.30 -14.12
C GLN A 66 -5.37 -12.57 -13.28
N LYS A 67 -5.15 -12.43 -11.97
CA LYS A 67 -5.01 -13.53 -11.01
C LYS A 67 -6.36 -14.04 -10.46
N GLY A 68 -7.47 -13.57 -10.99
CA GLY A 68 -8.80 -14.08 -10.67
C GLY A 68 -9.58 -13.28 -9.61
N VAL A 69 -9.09 -12.14 -9.18
CA VAL A 69 -9.86 -11.26 -8.29
C VAL A 69 -10.98 -10.59 -9.11
N PRO A 70 -12.25 -10.70 -8.70
CA PRO A 70 -13.35 -10.09 -9.45
C PRO A 70 -13.26 -8.56 -9.40
N SER A 71 -13.54 -7.88 -10.51
CA SER A 71 -13.50 -6.42 -10.60
C SER A 71 -14.41 -5.73 -9.60
N THR A 72 -15.50 -6.38 -9.19
CA THR A 72 -16.44 -5.89 -8.17
C THR A 72 -15.86 -5.89 -6.75
N ALA A 73 -14.71 -6.54 -6.52
CA ALA A 73 -14.03 -6.53 -5.22
C ALA A 73 -13.32 -5.20 -4.93
N PHE A 74 -13.05 -4.39 -5.94
CA PHE A 74 -12.25 -3.19 -5.77
C PHE A 74 -13.08 -1.97 -5.34
N LEU A 75 -12.55 -1.23 -4.36
CA LEU A 75 -12.94 0.12 -4.03
C LEU A 75 -12.27 1.12 -4.98
N PRO A 76 -12.65 2.41 -4.98
CA PRO A 76 -11.91 3.43 -5.71
C PRO A 76 -10.41 3.41 -5.37
N LEU A 77 -9.56 3.74 -6.34
CA LEU A 77 -8.11 3.73 -6.16
C LEU A 77 -7.64 4.99 -5.40
N ALA A 78 -6.68 4.83 -4.52
CA ALA A 78 -6.01 5.95 -3.85
C ALA A 78 -4.77 6.36 -4.67
N LEU A 79 -4.88 7.44 -5.44
CA LEU A 79 -3.82 7.91 -6.35
C LEU A 79 -2.78 8.77 -5.61
N SER A 80 -2.18 8.20 -4.60
CA SER A 80 -1.21 8.81 -3.69
C SER A 80 0.20 8.91 -4.28
N SER A 81 1.00 9.81 -3.77
CA SER A 81 2.41 9.97 -4.14
C SER A 81 3.38 9.60 -2.99
N ASN A 82 2.87 9.35 -1.81
CA ASN A 82 3.66 9.00 -0.61
C ASN A 82 2.79 8.28 0.43
N THR A 83 3.41 7.77 1.48
CA THR A 83 2.73 6.97 2.52
C THR A 83 1.71 7.77 3.35
N VAL A 84 1.94 9.06 3.57
CA VAL A 84 0.96 9.91 4.27
C VAL A 84 -0.30 10.05 3.41
N GLU A 85 -0.13 10.32 2.12
CA GLU A 85 -1.25 10.36 1.18
C GLU A 85 -1.95 9.01 1.04
N ASP A 86 -1.22 7.88 1.08
CA ASP A 86 -1.83 6.54 1.14
C ASP A 86 -2.87 6.46 2.25
N ALA A 87 -2.49 6.90 3.45
CA ALA A 87 -3.37 6.86 4.62
C ALA A 87 -4.53 7.87 4.51
N VAL A 88 -4.26 9.11 4.10
CA VAL A 88 -5.27 10.17 3.97
C VAL A 88 -6.33 9.81 2.93
N MET A 89 -5.90 9.35 1.75
CA MET A 89 -6.81 8.96 0.67
C MET A 89 -7.58 7.68 1.03
N SER A 90 -6.92 6.71 1.66
CA SER A 90 -7.60 5.51 2.16
C SER A 90 -8.68 5.88 3.16
N LYS A 91 -8.41 6.79 4.11
CA LYS A 91 -9.40 7.30 5.06
C LYS A 91 -10.61 7.94 4.36
N SER A 92 -10.34 8.76 3.35
CA SER A 92 -11.41 9.42 2.57
C SER A 92 -12.31 8.40 1.88
N ILE A 93 -11.71 7.41 1.20
CA ILE A 93 -12.45 6.34 0.53
C ILE A 93 -13.25 5.51 1.55
N MET A 94 -12.62 5.15 2.68
CA MET A 94 -13.28 4.35 3.71
C MET A 94 -14.46 5.04 4.36
N LYS A 95 -14.45 6.37 4.50
CA LYS A 95 -15.59 7.15 5.03
C LYS A 95 -16.84 7.04 4.16
N GLU A 96 -16.70 6.82 2.87
CA GLU A 96 -17.81 6.61 1.94
C GLU A 96 -18.37 5.17 2.01
N THR A 97 -17.75 4.30 2.81
CA THR A 97 -18.18 2.93 3.03
C THR A 97 -18.71 2.73 4.46
N LYS A 98 -19.36 1.61 4.68
CA LYS A 98 -19.75 1.16 6.03
C LYS A 98 -18.71 0.26 6.71
N PHE A 99 -17.59 -0.02 6.03
CA PHE A 99 -16.56 -0.92 6.53
C PHE A 99 -15.68 -0.21 7.56
N LYS A 100 -15.24 -0.94 8.59
CA LYS A 100 -14.42 -0.41 9.68
C LYS A 100 -13.10 -1.17 9.87
N ASP A 101 -13.00 -2.35 9.28
CA ASP A 101 -11.86 -3.25 9.47
C ASP A 101 -10.96 -3.20 8.24
N LEU A 102 -9.68 -2.87 8.42
CA LEU A 102 -8.69 -2.78 7.36
C LEU A 102 -7.53 -3.73 7.64
N ILE A 103 -7.08 -4.41 6.58
CA ILE A 103 -5.83 -5.18 6.58
C ILE A 103 -4.86 -4.45 5.67
N ILE A 104 -3.83 -3.85 6.25
CA ILE A 104 -2.83 -3.06 5.52
C ILE A 104 -1.67 -3.98 5.10
N ILE A 105 -1.47 -4.14 3.80
CA ILE A 105 -0.37 -4.95 3.25
C ILE A 105 0.77 -4.03 2.84
N THR A 106 1.94 -4.28 3.41
CA THR A 106 3.18 -3.57 3.13
C THR A 106 4.38 -4.51 3.26
N SER A 107 5.58 -4.00 3.14
CA SER A 107 6.82 -4.77 3.27
C SER A 107 7.39 -4.71 4.69
N GLU A 108 8.12 -5.74 5.12
CA GLU A 108 8.73 -5.78 6.46
C GLU A 108 9.61 -4.56 6.73
N TYR A 109 10.43 -4.12 5.75
CA TYR A 109 11.30 -2.95 5.92
C TYR A 109 10.51 -1.64 6.11
N HIS A 110 9.24 -1.59 5.71
CA HIS A 110 8.41 -0.38 5.69
C HIS A 110 7.32 -0.38 6.76
N VAL A 111 7.01 -1.52 7.39
CA VAL A 111 5.85 -1.69 8.26
C VAL A 111 5.85 -0.77 9.48
N ALA A 112 7.01 -0.47 10.06
CA ALA A 112 7.09 0.41 11.23
C ALA A 112 6.58 1.82 10.92
N ARG A 113 7.01 2.41 9.81
CA ARG A 113 6.56 3.73 9.36
C ARG A 113 5.09 3.74 8.94
N VAL A 114 4.64 2.69 8.26
CA VAL A 114 3.24 2.51 7.89
C VAL A 114 2.34 2.43 9.13
N LYS A 115 2.72 1.65 10.14
CA LYS A 115 1.99 1.58 11.41
C LYS A 115 1.87 2.94 12.07
N PHE A 116 2.97 3.68 12.16
CA PHE A 116 2.98 5.01 12.76
C PHE A 116 1.99 5.95 12.07
N ILE A 117 2.07 6.03 10.73
CA ILE A 117 1.24 6.95 9.93
C ILE A 117 -0.23 6.52 9.92
N PHE A 118 -0.50 5.25 9.63
CA PHE A 118 -1.88 4.75 9.50
C PHE A 118 -2.63 4.77 10.83
N THR A 119 -1.97 4.42 11.94
CA THR A 119 -2.61 4.44 13.27
C THR A 119 -3.03 5.86 13.65
N GLU A 120 -2.20 6.86 13.35
CA GLU A 120 -2.55 8.25 13.64
C GLU A 120 -3.68 8.77 12.73
N ILE A 121 -3.60 8.52 11.43
CA ILE A 121 -4.54 9.07 10.46
C ILE A 121 -5.89 8.34 10.49
N LEU A 122 -5.88 7.01 10.60
CA LEU A 122 -7.07 6.17 10.58
C LEU A 122 -7.51 5.69 11.98
N LYS A 123 -7.33 6.50 13.00
CA LYS A 123 -7.66 6.16 14.40
C LYS A 123 -9.11 5.75 14.65
N ASP A 124 -10.02 6.05 13.74
CA ASP A 124 -11.44 5.68 13.82
C ASP A 124 -11.75 4.31 13.19
N PHE A 125 -10.73 3.59 12.75
CA PHE A 125 -10.81 2.29 12.08
C PHE A 125 -10.04 1.21 12.85
N ASN A 126 -10.44 -0.04 12.65
CA ASN A 126 -9.71 -1.19 13.19
C ASN A 126 -8.63 -1.59 12.19
N LEU A 127 -7.36 -1.46 12.57
CA LEU A 127 -6.22 -1.69 11.69
C LEU A 127 -5.51 -3.00 12.03
N ASN A 128 -5.29 -3.81 11.02
CA ASN A 128 -4.45 -5.00 11.05
C ASN A 128 -3.33 -4.85 10.02
N PHE A 129 -2.11 -5.21 10.34
CA PHE A 129 -0.96 -5.03 9.44
C PHE A 129 -0.38 -6.37 9.06
N LYS A 130 -0.31 -6.63 7.74
CA LYS A 130 0.34 -7.80 7.16
C LYS A 130 1.59 -7.33 6.42
N SER A 131 2.76 -7.64 7.00
CA SER A 131 4.04 -7.39 6.34
C SER A 131 4.47 -8.59 5.50
N VAL A 132 5.10 -8.32 4.36
CA VAL A 132 5.66 -9.34 3.48
C VAL A 132 7.19 -9.21 3.43
N ALA A 133 7.88 -10.33 3.41
CA ALA A 133 9.33 -10.40 3.31
C ALA A 133 9.80 -10.40 1.85
N HIS A 134 11.02 -9.93 1.61
CA HIS A 134 11.69 -9.93 0.31
C HIS A 134 13.04 -10.66 0.44
N HIS A 135 13.09 -11.92 0.02
CA HIS A 135 14.24 -12.77 0.28
C HIS A 135 15.33 -12.75 -0.81
N SER A 136 15.09 -12.12 -1.96
CA SER A 136 15.96 -12.24 -3.15
C SER A 136 16.57 -10.92 -3.64
N ILE A 137 16.52 -9.84 -2.85
CA ILE A 137 16.89 -8.48 -3.30
C ILE A 137 17.72 -7.72 -2.27
N ASP A 138 18.70 -8.38 -1.63
CA ASP A 138 19.52 -7.80 -0.55
C ASP A 138 20.17 -6.47 -0.93
N ASP A 139 20.71 -6.34 -2.16
CA ASP A 139 21.35 -5.11 -2.66
C ASP A 139 20.35 -3.93 -2.79
N VAL A 140 19.06 -4.21 -2.92
CA VAL A 140 18.00 -3.21 -3.01
C VAL A 140 17.42 -2.89 -1.64
N LEU A 141 17.38 -3.88 -0.73
CA LEU A 141 16.76 -3.73 0.59
C LEU A 141 17.58 -2.83 1.52
N GLU A 142 18.89 -2.93 1.54
CA GLU A 142 19.72 -2.15 2.48
C GLU A 142 19.55 -0.64 2.32
N PRO A 143 19.60 -0.04 1.11
CA PRO A 143 19.27 1.37 0.93
C PRO A 143 17.87 1.74 1.37
N LEU A 144 16.87 0.86 1.16
CA LEU A 144 15.48 1.08 1.59
C LEU A 144 15.35 1.06 3.12
N ILE A 145 16.03 0.14 3.80
CA ILE A 145 16.07 0.06 5.27
C ILE A 145 16.67 1.34 5.85
N GLN A 146 17.78 1.84 5.28
CA GLN A 146 18.41 3.09 5.70
C GLN A 146 17.49 4.30 5.47
N HIS A 147 16.81 4.35 4.32
CA HIS A 147 15.82 5.39 4.03
C HIS A 147 14.68 5.40 5.05
N GLU A 148 14.15 4.23 5.40
CA GLU A 148 13.08 4.10 6.40
C GLU A 148 13.52 4.58 7.79
N LYS A 149 14.75 4.28 8.19
CA LYS A 149 15.30 4.73 9.46
C LYS A 149 15.34 6.26 9.52
N VAL A 150 15.85 6.92 8.48
CA VAL A 150 15.92 8.38 8.40
C VAL A 150 14.49 8.97 8.39
N ALA A 151 13.58 8.40 7.62
CA ALA A 151 12.19 8.87 7.53
C ALA A 151 11.46 8.73 8.87
N MET A 152 11.66 7.64 9.61
CA MET A 152 11.10 7.46 10.96
C MET A 152 11.66 8.48 11.96
N ASP A 153 12.97 8.71 11.95
CA ASP A 153 13.59 9.69 12.83
C ASP A 153 13.04 11.10 12.56
N GLN A 154 12.79 11.46 11.31
CA GLN A 154 12.17 12.72 10.93
C GLN A 154 10.72 12.82 11.41
N LEU A 155 9.92 11.76 11.28
CA LEU A 155 8.54 11.72 11.76
C LEU A 155 8.46 11.87 13.29
N ILE A 156 9.34 11.19 14.03
CA ILE A 156 9.42 11.27 15.49
C ILE A 156 9.81 12.68 15.93
N SER A 157 10.79 13.31 15.25
CA SER A 157 11.30 14.63 15.61
C SER A 157 10.38 15.77 15.22
N ASN A 158 9.75 15.70 14.04
CA ASN A 158 9.00 16.83 13.44
C ASN A 158 7.48 16.66 13.52
N GLY A 159 6.99 15.47 13.88
CA GLY A 159 5.58 15.15 13.86
C GLY A 159 5.03 14.80 12.47
N LEU A 160 3.77 14.47 12.41
CA LEU A 160 3.05 14.09 11.21
C LEU A 160 2.13 15.23 10.76
N TYR A 161 2.31 15.70 9.52
CA TYR A 161 1.49 16.73 8.88
C TYR A 161 0.67 16.13 7.73
N TYR A 162 -0.69 16.37 7.74
CA TYR A 162 -1.61 15.87 6.71
C TYR A 162 -2.90 16.69 6.64
#